data_5231432a072994c88e55695db75d9f33
#
_entry.id   5231432a072994c88e55695db75d9f33
#
_cell.length_a   1.000
_cell.length_b   1.000
_cell.length_c   1.000
_cell.angle_alpha   90.00
_cell.angle_beta   90.00
_cell.angle_gamma   90.00
#
_symmetry.space_group_name_H-M   'P 1'
#
loop_
_entity.id
_entity.type
_entity.pdbx_description
1 polymer ?
#
loop_
_entity_poly.entity_id
_entity_poly.type
_entity_poly.pdbx_seq_one_letter_code
_entity_poly.pdbx_strand_id
1 'polypeptide(L)'
;MKNNKKINRIGIDARFYGPIGKGLGRYIQEIVDNIVKLDQVSEYVVFLRRENFSSFKSDNLKVKKILADIKWYGLAEQILLPFLISRQRLNLMHFPHFNVPIFCPVKFVVTIHDLILIKFPTQRATTLAPVIYKIKNFFYKIVIALAIKRARQVLAVSEYTKQEIVRQFKIKPEKVMVTYEGVADLARDKINDHQPEDILKKYHITEPYLLYVGNAYPHKNLGGLIKVFSLINGQQRNLQLVLVGKEDYFYRRLKPPVANFNGAIIFPGYVPDGDLKILYARARAYIFPSLYEGFGLPALEAMAYGLPVVSSNKTSLPEILGSAAVYFNPENKAEMKAKIELIISDENLRREMINRGYLQIKKYSWSECARQTLEVYNKILKKL
;
A
#
# COMPACT_ATOMS: atom_id res chain seq x y z
N MET A 1 29.65 38.63 -2.76
CA MET A 1 28.34 38.44 -3.43
C MET A 1 27.61 37.29 -2.76
N LYS A 2 26.56 37.55 -1.97
CA LYS A 2 25.71 36.48 -1.40
C LYS A 2 24.91 35.88 -2.57
N ASN A 3 25.25 34.66 -2.98
CA ASN A 3 24.43 33.89 -3.90
C ASN A 3 23.04 33.69 -3.24
N ASN A 4 22.09 34.52 -3.56
CA ASN A 4 20.70 34.33 -3.21
C ASN A 4 20.18 33.09 -3.96
N LYS A 5 20.52 31.88 -3.47
CA LYS A 5 19.89 30.65 -3.96
C LYS A 5 18.40 30.79 -3.73
N LYS A 6 17.65 30.94 -4.81
CA LYS A 6 16.21 30.99 -4.80
C LYS A 6 15.70 29.72 -4.07
N ILE A 7 15.03 29.91 -2.94
CA ILE A 7 14.50 28.80 -2.15
C ILE A 7 13.34 28.19 -2.96
N ASN A 8 13.41 26.90 -3.21
CA ASN A 8 12.34 26.18 -3.91
C ASN A 8 11.15 25.96 -2.99
N ARG A 9 9.95 26.16 -3.52
CA ARG A 9 8.69 25.93 -2.80
C ARG A 9 7.94 24.78 -3.41
N ILE A 10 7.79 23.68 -2.64
CA ILE A 10 7.27 22.41 -3.09
C ILE A 10 5.95 22.12 -2.39
N GLY A 11 4.90 21.87 -3.16
CA GLY A 11 3.61 21.40 -2.62
C GLY A 11 3.53 19.89 -2.59
N ILE A 12 2.90 19.33 -1.57
CA ILE A 12 2.59 17.90 -1.48
C ILE A 12 1.12 17.71 -1.15
N ASP A 13 0.40 16.95 -1.97
CA ASP A 13 -0.99 16.56 -1.70
C ASP A 13 -1.05 15.44 -0.65
N ALA A 14 -1.18 15.81 0.59
CA ALA A 14 -1.25 14.91 1.74
C ALA A 14 -2.68 14.72 2.27
N ARG A 15 -3.69 14.92 1.43
CA ARG A 15 -5.10 14.76 1.84
C ARG A 15 -5.47 13.34 2.27
N PHE A 16 -4.70 12.33 1.86
CA PHE A 16 -4.82 10.94 2.31
C PHE A 16 -3.89 10.59 3.49
N TYR A 17 -3.10 11.52 4.01
CA TYR A 17 -2.11 11.29 5.05
C TYR A 17 -2.69 10.54 6.27
N GLY A 18 -1.99 9.50 6.71
CA GLY A 18 -2.30 8.72 7.89
C GLY A 18 -3.37 7.63 7.70
N PRO A 19 -3.99 7.14 8.80
CA PRO A 19 -4.88 5.97 8.79
C PRO A 19 -6.10 6.07 7.86
N ILE A 20 -6.57 7.29 7.59
CA ILE A 20 -7.72 7.57 6.72
C ILE A 20 -7.51 7.00 5.33
N GLY A 21 -6.28 7.10 4.79
CA GLY A 21 -5.92 6.61 3.48
C GLY A 21 -5.60 5.12 3.42
N LYS A 22 -5.68 4.36 4.52
CA LYS A 22 -5.25 2.96 4.60
C LYS A 22 -3.79 2.81 4.14
N GLY A 23 -3.47 1.82 3.30
CA GLY A 23 -2.11 1.61 2.76
C GLY A 23 -1.56 2.82 2.00
N LEU A 24 -2.40 3.47 1.17
CA LEU A 24 -2.04 4.73 0.50
C LEU A 24 -1.73 5.84 1.50
N GLY A 25 -2.54 5.94 2.57
CA GLY A 25 -2.32 6.95 3.61
C GLY A 25 -1.04 6.73 4.39
N ARG A 26 -0.66 5.47 4.62
CA ARG A 26 0.63 5.11 5.22
C ARG A 26 1.79 5.52 4.30
N TYR A 27 1.72 5.19 3.01
CA TYR A 27 2.73 5.66 2.05
C TYR A 27 2.88 7.18 2.08
N ILE A 28 1.77 7.93 2.06
CA ILE A 28 1.81 9.39 2.05
C ILE A 28 2.38 9.93 3.36
N GLN A 29 2.04 9.33 4.48
CA GLN A 29 2.61 9.67 5.78
C GLN A 29 4.11 9.49 5.78
N GLU A 30 4.58 8.30 5.45
CA GLU A 30 5.99 7.96 5.47
C GLU A 30 6.81 8.83 4.48
N ILE A 31 6.30 9.04 3.27
CA ILE A 31 7.03 9.83 2.27
C ILE A 31 7.10 11.32 2.66
N VAL A 32 6.00 11.89 3.18
CA VAL A 32 5.98 13.30 3.59
C VAL A 32 6.88 13.51 4.79
N ASP A 33 6.76 12.69 5.84
CA ASP A 33 7.53 12.83 7.07
C ASP A 33 9.04 12.67 6.81
N ASN A 34 9.42 11.71 5.97
CA ASN A 34 10.83 11.53 5.60
C ASN A 34 11.35 12.67 4.70
N ILE A 35 10.58 13.14 3.73
CA ILE A 35 10.98 14.25 2.86
C ILE A 35 11.25 15.51 3.69
N VAL A 36 10.32 15.92 4.54
CA VAL A 36 10.46 17.16 5.33
C VAL A 36 11.54 17.05 6.40
N LYS A 37 11.90 15.85 6.82
CA LYS A 37 13.02 15.56 7.71
C LYS A 37 14.36 15.64 6.99
N LEU A 38 14.46 15.10 5.77
CA LEU A 38 15.71 15.03 5.01
C LEU A 38 16.08 16.36 4.33
N ASP A 39 15.09 17.12 3.85
CA ASP A 39 15.32 18.40 3.18
C ASP A 39 14.96 19.59 4.06
N GLN A 40 15.96 20.23 4.63
CA GLN A 40 15.87 21.44 5.45
C GLN A 40 16.11 22.73 4.64
N VAL A 41 16.29 22.63 3.32
CA VAL A 41 16.61 23.77 2.45
C VAL A 41 15.35 24.33 1.80
N SER A 42 14.52 23.49 1.20
CA SER A 42 13.29 23.86 0.50
C SER A 42 12.16 24.24 1.46
N GLU A 43 11.21 25.05 0.98
CA GLU A 43 9.94 25.27 1.64
C GLU A 43 8.92 24.23 1.20
N TYR A 44 8.18 23.68 2.14
CA TYR A 44 7.12 22.70 1.87
C TYR A 44 5.73 23.26 2.19
N VAL A 45 4.79 23.01 1.27
CA VAL A 45 3.37 23.31 1.47
C VAL A 45 2.60 21.99 1.43
N VAL A 46 2.14 21.53 2.60
CA VAL A 46 1.46 20.25 2.77
C VAL A 46 -0.05 20.49 2.81
N PHE A 47 -0.76 19.94 1.81
CA PHE A 47 -2.22 20.06 1.69
C PHE A 47 -2.88 18.91 2.44
N LEU A 48 -3.68 19.23 3.45
CA LEU A 48 -4.31 18.28 4.37
C LEU A 48 -5.81 18.50 4.44
N ARG A 49 -6.57 17.45 4.74
CA ARG A 49 -7.99 17.57 5.08
C ARG A 49 -8.17 17.88 6.56
N ARG A 50 -9.37 18.30 6.96
CA ARG A 50 -9.72 18.56 8.36
C ARG A 50 -9.42 17.37 9.27
N GLU A 51 -9.74 16.16 8.78
CA GLU A 51 -9.61 14.90 9.52
C GLU A 51 -8.16 14.54 9.90
N ASN A 52 -7.18 14.95 9.08
CA ASN A 52 -5.77 14.64 9.31
C ASN A 52 -4.87 15.87 9.56
N PHE A 53 -5.47 17.05 9.64
CA PHE A 53 -4.74 18.31 9.81
C PHE A 53 -3.95 18.38 11.13
N SER A 54 -4.53 17.88 12.22
CA SER A 54 -3.90 17.81 13.54
C SER A 54 -2.89 16.67 13.66
N SER A 55 -3.08 15.60 12.89
CA SER A 55 -2.21 14.42 12.94
C SER A 55 -0.83 14.67 12.33
N PHE A 56 -0.75 15.54 11.31
CA PHE A 56 0.53 15.92 10.72
C PHE A 56 1.25 16.95 11.61
N LYS A 57 2.47 16.60 12.04
CA LYS A 57 3.38 17.46 12.82
C LYS A 57 4.73 17.47 12.15
N SER A 58 5.44 18.57 12.19
CA SER A 58 6.79 18.71 11.67
C SER A 58 7.58 19.73 12.50
N ASP A 59 8.80 19.39 12.84
CA ASP A 59 9.77 20.29 13.49
C ASP A 59 10.51 21.18 12.47
N ASN A 60 10.34 20.91 11.17
CA ASN A 60 10.89 21.72 10.11
C ASN A 60 10.10 23.02 9.97
N LEU A 61 10.69 24.15 10.36
CA LEU A 61 10.07 25.48 10.34
C LEU A 61 9.73 25.98 8.94
N LYS A 62 10.22 25.34 7.87
CA LYS A 62 9.90 25.65 6.48
C LYS A 62 8.71 24.89 5.94
N VAL A 63 7.98 24.20 6.81
CA VAL A 63 6.75 23.47 6.45
C VAL A 63 5.52 24.28 6.79
N LYS A 64 4.68 24.54 5.79
CA LYS A 64 3.39 25.18 5.94
C LYS A 64 2.27 24.18 5.68
N LYS A 65 1.32 24.07 6.60
CA LYS A 65 0.08 23.30 6.39
C LYS A 65 -1.00 24.14 5.72
N ILE A 66 -1.71 23.58 4.76
CA ILE A 66 -2.87 24.19 4.12
C ILE A 66 -4.07 23.27 4.29
N LEU A 67 -5.15 23.82 4.82
CA LEU A 67 -6.43 23.11 4.88
C LEU A 67 -7.04 23.03 3.47
N ALA A 68 -7.09 21.82 2.93
CA ALA A 68 -7.70 21.47 1.65
C ALA A 68 -8.80 20.42 1.90
N ASP A 69 -9.88 20.85 2.60
CA ASP A 69 -10.99 19.96 2.97
C ASP A 69 -11.90 19.67 1.76
N ILE A 70 -11.30 19.08 0.74
CA ILE A 70 -11.93 18.76 -0.54
C ILE A 70 -12.00 17.23 -0.66
N LYS A 71 -13.22 16.71 -0.87
CA LYS A 71 -13.42 15.27 -1.11
C LYS A 71 -12.72 14.82 -2.38
N TRP A 72 -12.13 13.62 -2.34
CA TRP A 72 -11.47 12.98 -3.48
C TRP A 72 -12.48 12.56 -4.56
N TYR A 73 -12.02 12.51 -5.80
CA TYR A 73 -12.75 12.00 -6.95
C TYR A 73 -14.05 12.76 -7.28
N GLY A 74 -14.12 14.04 -6.91
CA GLY A 74 -15.28 14.91 -7.16
C GLY A 74 -14.98 16.08 -8.08
N LEU A 75 -16.02 16.70 -8.64
CA LEU A 75 -15.90 17.92 -9.47
C LEU A 75 -15.29 19.09 -8.68
N ALA A 76 -15.64 19.21 -7.40
CA ALA A 76 -15.07 20.24 -6.52
C ALA A 76 -13.53 20.18 -6.46
N GLU A 77 -12.96 18.98 -6.50
CA GLU A 77 -11.52 18.78 -6.52
C GLU A 77 -10.88 19.38 -7.79
N GLN A 78 -11.54 19.23 -8.94
CA GLN A 78 -11.04 19.72 -10.22
C GLN A 78 -11.02 21.24 -10.31
N ILE A 79 -11.77 21.94 -9.46
CA ILE A 79 -11.89 23.42 -9.45
C ILE A 79 -11.16 24.02 -8.25
N LEU A 80 -11.48 23.55 -7.04
CA LEU A 80 -11.00 24.17 -5.80
C LEU A 80 -9.52 23.87 -5.53
N LEU A 81 -9.06 22.66 -5.85
CA LEU A 81 -7.67 22.29 -5.59
C LEU A 81 -6.68 23.08 -6.47
N PRO A 82 -6.89 23.25 -7.79
CA PRO A 82 -6.07 24.14 -8.62
C PRO A 82 -6.01 25.58 -8.10
N PHE A 83 -7.15 26.11 -7.63
CA PHE A 83 -7.23 27.43 -7.05
C PHE A 83 -6.40 27.57 -5.77
N LEU A 84 -6.48 26.58 -4.86
CA LEU A 84 -5.64 26.56 -3.66
C LEU A 84 -4.15 26.44 -4.00
N ILE A 85 -3.80 25.61 -4.97
CA ILE A 85 -2.41 25.42 -5.44
C ILE A 85 -1.85 26.73 -6.01
N SER A 86 -2.60 27.43 -6.89
CA SER A 86 -2.14 28.66 -7.53
C SER A 86 -1.80 29.77 -6.53
N ARG A 87 -2.53 29.85 -5.41
CA ARG A 87 -2.29 30.81 -4.34
C ARG A 87 -1.00 30.58 -3.55
N GLN A 88 -0.41 29.37 -3.64
CA GLN A 88 0.78 29.05 -2.87
C GLN A 88 2.10 29.37 -3.58
N ARG A 89 2.08 29.83 -4.84
CA ARG A 89 3.28 30.21 -5.62
C ARG A 89 4.34 29.09 -5.63
N LEU A 90 3.92 27.86 -5.90
CA LEU A 90 4.77 26.67 -5.90
C LEU A 90 5.67 26.61 -7.14
N ASN A 91 6.88 26.09 -7.00
CA ASN A 91 7.75 25.72 -8.11
C ASN A 91 7.48 24.30 -8.63
N LEU A 92 7.02 23.42 -7.73
CA LEU A 92 6.70 22.03 -8.02
C LEU A 92 5.56 21.55 -7.11
N MET A 93 4.71 20.66 -7.63
CA MET A 93 3.71 19.94 -6.85
C MET A 93 3.97 18.43 -6.94
N HIS A 94 3.89 17.70 -5.84
CA HIS A 94 3.85 16.25 -5.83
C HIS A 94 2.46 15.76 -5.47
N PHE A 95 1.90 14.91 -6.33
CA PHE A 95 0.70 14.15 -6.06
C PHE A 95 1.11 12.70 -5.78
N PRO A 96 1.12 12.27 -4.50
CA PRO A 96 1.51 10.89 -4.14
C PRO A 96 0.46 9.84 -4.55
N HIS A 97 -0.47 10.21 -5.41
CA HIS A 97 -1.51 9.38 -5.98
C HIS A 97 -1.96 9.94 -7.34
N PHE A 98 -2.54 9.08 -8.21
CA PHE A 98 -2.96 9.47 -9.56
C PHE A 98 -4.03 10.59 -9.62
N ASN A 99 -4.63 10.92 -8.51
CA ASN A 99 -5.75 11.86 -8.41
C ASN A 99 -5.28 13.32 -8.55
N VAL A 100 -4.88 13.67 -9.76
CA VAL A 100 -4.36 14.98 -10.14
C VAL A 100 -5.45 15.79 -10.82
N PRO A 101 -5.67 17.05 -10.43
CA PRO A 101 -6.57 17.93 -11.16
C PRO A 101 -6.15 18.09 -12.62
N ILE A 102 -7.11 17.97 -13.55
CA ILE A 102 -6.84 18.07 -15.00
C ILE A 102 -6.13 19.39 -15.33
N PHE A 103 -6.50 20.49 -14.68
CA PHE A 103 -5.90 21.81 -14.86
C PHE A 103 -4.98 22.19 -13.70
N CYS A 104 -4.00 21.32 -13.38
CA CYS A 104 -2.98 21.68 -12.40
C CYS A 104 -2.15 22.89 -12.90
N PRO A 105 -2.07 24.00 -12.12
CA PRO A 105 -1.46 25.26 -12.58
C PRO A 105 0.07 25.27 -12.50
N VAL A 106 0.67 24.25 -11.92
CA VAL A 106 2.13 24.15 -11.72
C VAL A 106 2.69 22.84 -12.27
N LYS A 107 4.01 22.80 -12.50
CA LYS A 107 4.70 21.53 -12.84
C LYS A 107 4.52 20.55 -11.70
N PHE A 108 4.36 19.25 -12.03
CA PHE A 108 4.14 18.26 -10.99
C PHE A 108 4.81 16.92 -11.26
N VAL A 109 5.00 16.19 -10.18
CA VAL A 109 5.36 14.76 -10.10
C VAL A 109 4.13 14.01 -9.61
N VAL A 110 3.93 12.78 -10.08
CA VAL A 110 2.84 11.92 -9.63
C VAL A 110 3.38 10.54 -9.27
N THR A 111 2.92 9.98 -8.15
CA THR A 111 3.18 8.57 -7.81
C THR A 111 2.01 7.70 -8.24
N ILE A 112 2.31 6.59 -8.90
CA ILE A 112 1.37 5.57 -9.32
C ILE A 112 1.69 4.28 -8.57
N HIS A 113 0.77 3.84 -7.71
CA HIS A 113 0.94 2.63 -6.92
C HIS A 113 0.60 1.37 -7.70
N ASP A 114 -0.46 1.44 -8.51
CA ASP A 114 -0.94 0.33 -9.32
C ASP A 114 -1.84 0.81 -10.45
N LEU A 115 -2.24 -0.11 -11.31
CA LEU A 115 -3.24 0.10 -12.35
C LEU A 115 -4.45 -0.84 -12.18
N ILE A 116 -4.75 -1.25 -10.94
CA ILE A 116 -5.84 -2.20 -10.62
C ILE A 116 -7.17 -1.78 -11.24
N LEU A 117 -7.55 -0.51 -11.10
CA LEU A 117 -8.82 -0.01 -11.64
C LEU A 117 -8.91 -0.05 -13.17
N ILE A 118 -7.76 -0.10 -13.87
CA ILE A 118 -7.70 -0.27 -15.31
C ILE A 118 -7.72 -1.76 -15.69
N LYS A 119 -6.96 -2.58 -14.95
CA LYS A 119 -6.75 -4.01 -15.24
C LYS A 119 -7.88 -4.91 -14.77
N PHE A 120 -8.49 -4.56 -13.64
CA PHE A 120 -9.59 -5.29 -13.02
C PHE A 120 -10.84 -4.43 -12.86
N PRO A 121 -11.39 -3.87 -13.96
CA PRO A 121 -12.58 -3.03 -13.91
C PRO A 121 -13.80 -3.91 -13.63
N THR A 122 -13.99 -4.31 -12.38
CA THR A 122 -15.09 -5.19 -12.01
C THR A 122 -16.18 -4.44 -11.26
N GLN A 123 -17.43 -4.59 -11.70
CA GLN A 123 -18.61 -4.09 -10.98
C GLN A 123 -18.71 -4.72 -9.58
N ARG A 124 -18.09 -5.89 -9.36
CA ARG A 124 -18.01 -6.54 -8.03
C ARG A 124 -17.17 -5.76 -7.03
N ALA A 125 -16.33 -4.82 -7.50
CA ALA A 125 -15.50 -3.98 -6.65
C ALA A 125 -16.16 -2.64 -6.29
N THR A 126 -17.47 -2.45 -6.58
CA THR A 126 -18.19 -1.21 -6.30
C THR A 126 -19.61 -1.49 -5.83
N THR A 127 -20.15 -0.56 -5.04
CA THR A 127 -21.56 -0.51 -4.62
C THR A 127 -22.41 0.40 -5.52
N LEU A 128 -21.80 1.03 -6.55
CA LEU A 128 -22.47 1.96 -7.45
C LEU A 128 -23.33 1.22 -8.49
N ALA A 129 -24.39 1.87 -8.92
CA ALA A 129 -25.17 1.39 -10.07
C ALA A 129 -24.27 1.23 -11.31
N PRO A 130 -24.53 0.22 -12.18
CA PRO A 130 -23.66 -0.12 -13.32
C PRO A 130 -23.37 1.05 -14.25
N VAL A 131 -24.34 1.90 -14.54
CA VAL A 131 -24.18 3.08 -15.41
C VAL A 131 -23.25 4.11 -14.77
N ILE A 132 -23.47 4.42 -13.48
CA ILE A 132 -22.64 5.38 -12.74
C ILE A 132 -21.19 4.88 -12.65
N TYR A 133 -21.03 3.56 -12.43
CA TYR A 133 -19.71 2.94 -12.43
C TYR A 133 -18.98 3.09 -13.77
N LYS A 134 -19.66 2.79 -14.90
CA LYS A 134 -19.07 2.95 -16.24
C LYS A 134 -18.62 4.38 -16.52
N ILE A 135 -19.44 5.37 -16.17
CA ILE A 135 -19.13 6.80 -16.34
C ILE A 135 -17.92 7.16 -15.47
N LYS A 136 -17.94 6.82 -14.18
CA LYS A 136 -16.80 7.10 -13.29
C LYS A 136 -15.50 6.43 -13.75
N ASN A 137 -15.58 5.17 -14.19
CA ASN A 137 -14.41 4.45 -14.70
C ASN A 137 -13.85 5.07 -15.99
N PHE A 138 -14.71 5.61 -16.86
CA PHE A 138 -14.28 6.34 -18.04
C PHE A 138 -13.51 7.63 -17.66
N PHE A 139 -14.06 8.44 -16.77
CA PHE A 139 -13.37 9.64 -16.28
C PHE A 139 -12.09 9.31 -15.53
N TYR A 140 -12.09 8.24 -14.72
CA TYR A 140 -10.89 7.76 -14.06
C TYR A 140 -9.75 7.47 -15.05
N LYS A 141 -10.05 6.77 -16.16
CA LYS A 141 -9.05 6.48 -17.21
C LYS A 141 -8.49 7.74 -17.85
N ILE A 142 -9.33 8.77 -18.03
CA ILE A 142 -8.90 10.08 -18.56
C ILE A 142 -7.99 10.78 -17.55
N VAL A 143 -8.40 10.88 -16.29
CA VAL A 143 -7.63 11.56 -15.24
C VAL A 143 -6.25 10.93 -15.07
N ILE A 144 -6.18 9.61 -14.94
CA ILE A 144 -4.88 8.93 -14.78
C ILE A 144 -4.00 9.06 -16.01
N ALA A 145 -4.58 8.98 -17.23
CA ALA A 145 -3.82 9.16 -18.46
C ALA A 145 -3.26 10.58 -18.58
N LEU A 146 -4.04 11.60 -18.26
CA LEU A 146 -3.60 12.99 -18.26
C LEU A 146 -2.56 13.26 -17.17
N ALA A 147 -2.76 12.72 -15.96
CA ALA A 147 -1.79 12.81 -14.87
C ALA A 147 -0.42 12.27 -15.31
N ILE A 148 -0.40 11.05 -15.87
CA ILE A 148 0.84 10.40 -16.32
C ILE A 148 1.48 11.16 -17.50
N LYS A 149 0.69 11.57 -18.51
CA LYS A 149 1.20 12.25 -19.69
C LYS A 149 1.72 13.66 -19.40
N ARG A 150 1.11 14.39 -18.46
CA ARG A 150 1.46 15.78 -18.14
C ARG A 150 2.50 15.90 -17.01
N ALA A 151 2.65 14.90 -16.18
CA ALA A 151 3.67 14.90 -15.13
C ALA A 151 5.07 15.15 -15.72
N ARG A 152 5.90 15.91 -15.01
CA ARG A 152 7.33 16.04 -15.35
C ARG A 152 8.09 14.75 -15.13
N GLN A 153 7.73 14.01 -14.10
CA GLN A 153 8.21 12.67 -13.79
C GLN A 153 7.07 11.89 -13.16
N VAL A 154 7.00 10.61 -13.47
CA VAL A 154 6.12 9.64 -12.81
C VAL A 154 6.97 8.80 -11.87
N LEU A 155 6.55 8.62 -10.63
CA LEU A 155 7.12 7.67 -9.69
C LEU A 155 6.28 6.40 -9.72
N ALA A 156 6.92 5.25 -9.82
CA ALA A 156 6.28 3.94 -9.72
C ALA A 156 6.86 3.19 -8.52
N VAL A 157 6.03 2.44 -7.81
CA VAL A 157 6.44 1.75 -6.58
C VAL A 157 7.18 0.44 -6.84
N SER A 158 7.20 -0.04 -8.10
CA SER A 158 7.93 -1.25 -8.53
C SER A 158 8.29 -1.16 -10.02
N GLU A 159 9.25 -1.96 -10.46
CA GLU A 159 9.58 -2.11 -11.90
C GLU A 159 8.40 -2.69 -12.66
N TYR A 160 7.66 -3.64 -12.05
CA TYR A 160 6.43 -4.16 -12.62
C TYR A 160 5.42 -3.02 -12.92
N THR A 161 5.15 -2.16 -11.93
CA THR A 161 4.23 -1.02 -12.10
C THR A 161 4.75 -0.05 -13.17
N LYS A 162 6.07 0.22 -13.22
CA LYS A 162 6.69 1.05 -14.27
C LYS A 162 6.46 0.45 -15.65
N GLN A 163 6.72 -0.84 -15.85
CA GLN A 163 6.50 -1.52 -17.14
C GLN A 163 5.04 -1.45 -17.57
N GLU A 164 4.11 -1.66 -16.65
CA GLU A 164 2.68 -1.53 -16.92
C GLU A 164 2.29 -0.11 -17.34
N ILE A 165 2.83 0.93 -16.67
CA ILE A 165 2.60 2.33 -17.03
C ILE A 165 3.13 2.63 -18.43
N VAL A 166 4.38 2.24 -18.71
CA VAL A 166 5.02 2.46 -20.01
C VAL A 166 4.22 1.80 -21.12
N ARG A 167 3.84 0.53 -20.94
CA ARG A 167 3.06 -0.24 -21.91
C ARG A 167 1.65 0.32 -22.11
N GLN A 168 0.95 0.64 -21.01
CA GLN A 168 -0.46 1.06 -21.04
C GLN A 168 -0.64 2.46 -21.65
N PHE A 169 0.27 3.39 -21.33
CA PHE A 169 0.14 4.79 -21.74
C PHE A 169 1.08 5.19 -22.88
N LYS A 170 1.87 4.24 -23.40
CA LYS A 170 2.83 4.42 -24.50
C LYS A 170 3.75 5.63 -24.28
N ILE A 171 4.28 5.77 -23.07
CA ILE A 171 5.23 6.85 -22.71
C ILE A 171 6.66 6.29 -22.68
N LYS A 172 7.65 7.20 -22.74
CA LYS A 172 9.07 6.82 -22.69
C LYS A 172 9.42 6.26 -21.30
N PRO A 173 10.21 5.17 -21.19
CA PRO A 173 10.61 4.59 -19.90
C PRO A 173 11.32 5.57 -18.97
N GLU A 174 12.10 6.53 -19.51
CA GLU A 174 12.83 7.54 -18.72
C GLU A 174 11.90 8.50 -17.97
N LYS A 175 10.64 8.59 -18.40
CA LYS A 175 9.62 9.39 -17.73
C LYS A 175 9.12 8.73 -16.43
N VAL A 176 9.40 7.43 -16.23
CA VAL A 176 8.99 6.68 -15.04
C VAL A 176 10.23 6.27 -14.25
N MET A 177 10.34 6.75 -13.03
CA MET A 177 11.36 6.34 -12.07
C MET A 177 10.75 5.44 -11.01
N VAL A 178 11.43 4.35 -10.68
CA VAL A 178 11.00 3.49 -9.58
C VAL A 178 11.53 4.05 -8.27
N THR A 179 10.64 4.17 -7.30
CA THR A 179 10.95 4.49 -5.90
C THR A 179 10.25 3.46 -5.05
N TYR A 180 10.98 2.42 -4.64
CA TYR A 180 10.41 1.35 -3.82
C TYR A 180 9.90 1.89 -2.49
N GLU A 181 8.74 1.39 -2.07
CA GLU A 181 8.21 1.68 -0.74
C GLU A 181 9.11 1.08 0.35
N GLY A 182 9.02 1.60 1.56
CA GLY A 182 9.79 1.08 2.69
C GLY A 182 8.95 0.20 3.61
N VAL A 183 9.61 -0.56 4.44
CA VAL A 183 9.02 -1.19 5.61
C VAL A 183 9.29 -0.28 6.80
N ALA A 184 8.31 -0.07 7.67
CA ALA A 184 8.53 0.62 8.93
C ALA A 184 9.61 -0.13 9.72
N ASP A 185 10.47 0.60 10.44
CA ASP A 185 11.50 0.01 11.30
C ASP A 185 10.82 -0.65 12.52
N LEU A 186 10.09 -1.74 12.24
CA LEU A 186 9.26 -2.46 13.20
C LEU A 186 10.11 -3.17 14.29
N ALA A 187 11.41 -3.32 14.04
CA ALA A 187 12.34 -3.88 15.02
C ALA A 187 12.55 -2.95 16.24
N ARG A 188 12.21 -1.66 16.12
CA ARG A 188 12.31 -0.70 17.25
C ARG A 188 11.12 -0.72 18.19
N ASP A 189 9.98 -1.16 17.71
CA ASP A 189 8.80 -1.24 18.55
C ASP A 189 8.83 -2.54 19.34
N LYS A 190 9.41 -2.49 20.54
CA LYS A 190 9.27 -3.58 21.51
C LYS A 190 7.80 -4.01 21.57
N ILE A 191 7.54 -5.31 21.48
CA ILE A 191 6.22 -5.87 21.77
C ILE A 191 5.93 -5.40 23.21
N ASN A 192 5.06 -4.40 23.34
CA ASN A 192 4.72 -3.82 24.63
C ASN A 192 4.06 -4.89 25.50
N ASP A 193 4.08 -4.68 26.83
CA ASP A 193 3.70 -5.51 27.97
C ASP A 193 2.34 -6.25 27.92
N HIS A 194 1.65 -6.28 26.80
CA HIS A 194 0.47 -7.14 26.62
C HIS A 194 0.93 -8.58 26.46
N GLN A 195 0.42 -9.46 27.31
CA GLN A 195 0.64 -10.90 27.15
C GLN A 195 0.08 -11.32 25.78
N PRO A 196 0.88 -11.95 24.88
CA PRO A 196 0.39 -12.36 23.56
C PRO A 196 -0.89 -13.20 23.62
N GLU A 197 -1.01 -14.01 24.66
CA GLU A 197 -2.17 -14.87 24.92
C GLU A 197 -3.48 -14.07 25.10
N ASP A 198 -3.42 -12.92 25.76
CA ASP A 198 -4.60 -12.06 25.98
C ASP A 198 -5.10 -11.47 24.66
N ILE A 199 -4.16 -11.09 23.76
CA ILE A 199 -4.50 -10.58 22.44
C ILE A 199 -5.12 -11.68 21.57
N LEU A 200 -4.54 -12.89 21.56
CA LEU A 200 -5.12 -14.01 20.82
C LEU A 200 -6.52 -14.34 21.34
N LYS A 201 -6.69 -14.40 22.66
CA LYS A 201 -7.98 -14.63 23.32
C LYS A 201 -9.01 -13.54 22.99
N LYS A 202 -8.60 -12.26 22.99
CA LYS A 202 -9.45 -11.12 22.62
C LYS A 202 -10.09 -11.29 21.23
N TYR A 203 -9.34 -11.86 20.30
CA TYR A 203 -9.81 -12.08 18.91
C TYR A 203 -10.30 -13.51 18.65
N HIS A 204 -10.42 -14.37 19.68
CA HIS A 204 -10.82 -15.78 19.57
C HIS A 204 -9.91 -16.60 18.65
N ILE A 205 -8.61 -16.30 18.68
CA ILE A 205 -7.58 -16.96 17.86
C ILE A 205 -6.89 -18.03 18.71
N THR A 206 -6.73 -19.22 18.14
CA THR A 206 -5.95 -20.32 18.69
C THR A 206 -4.80 -20.68 17.74
N GLU A 207 -3.65 -21.05 18.30
CA GLU A 207 -2.51 -21.51 17.51
C GLU A 207 -2.62 -23.01 17.20
N PRO A 208 -2.11 -23.48 16.07
CA PRO A 208 -1.50 -22.69 14.99
C PRO A 208 -2.52 -22.00 14.08
N TYR A 209 -2.15 -20.85 13.49
CA TYR A 209 -2.99 -20.18 12.51
C TYR A 209 -2.21 -19.59 11.32
N LEU A 210 -2.90 -19.49 10.18
CA LEU A 210 -2.46 -18.75 9.00
C LEU A 210 -3.02 -17.34 9.06
N LEU A 211 -2.24 -16.35 8.62
CA LEU A 211 -2.63 -14.95 8.68
C LEU A 211 -2.73 -14.34 7.29
N TYR A 212 -3.77 -13.54 7.08
CA TYR A 212 -3.90 -12.56 6.00
C TYR A 212 -4.26 -11.20 6.59
N VAL A 213 -3.65 -10.14 6.07
CA VAL A 213 -3.94 -8.75 6.46
C VAL A 213 -4.20 -7.92 5.22
N GLY A 214 -5.37 -7.27 5.14
CA GLY A 214 -5.73 -6.44 3.99
C GLY A 214 -7.22 -6.27 3.80
N ASN A 215 -7.63 -5.69 2.67
CA ASN A 215 -9.03 -5.64 2.23
C ASN A 215 -9.45 -6.94 1.51
N ALA A 216 -10.76 -7.11 1.30
CA ALA A 216 -11.33 -8.29 0.64
C ALA A 216 -11.75 -8.03 -0.81
N TYR A 217 -11.13 -7.07 -1.50
CA TYR A 217 -11.45 -6.83 -2.91
C TYR A 217 -11.19 -8.07 -3.78
N PRO A 218 -11.91 -8.23 -4.90
CA PRO A 218 -11.83 -9.45 -5.72
C PRO A 218 -10.40 -9.83 -6.16
N HIS A 219 -9.55 -8.87 -6.45
CA HIS A 219 -8.15 -9.12 -6.83
C HIS A 219 -7.28 -9.67 -5.68
N LYS A 220 -7.71 -9.56 -4.42
CA LYS A 220 -7.04 -10.17 -3.27
C LYS A 220 -7.29 -11.67 -3.13
N ASN A 221 -8.25 -12.22 -3.88
CA ASN A 221 -8.51 -13.66 -4.02
C ASN A 221 -8.79 -14.41 -2.71
N LEU A 222 -9.39 -13.74 -1.70
CA LEU A 222 -9.69 -14.40 -0.42
C LEU A 222 -10.70 -15.55 -0.58
N GLY A 223 -11.64 -15.46 -1.52
CA GLY A 223 -12.53 -16.57 -1.82
C GLY A 223 -11.80 -17.82 -2.33
N GLY A 224 -10.71 -17.64 -3.06
CA GLY A 224 -9.81 -18.73 -3.48
C GLY A 224 -9.06 -19.34 -2.30
N LEU A 225 -8.52 -18.48 -1.42
CA LEU A 225 -7.84 -18.91 -0.20
C LEU A 225 -8.77 -19.71 0.73
N ILE A 226 -9.98 -19.21 0.98
CA ILE A 226 -10.97 -19.88 1.83
C ILE A 226 -11.29 -21.30 1.29
N LYS A 227 -11.47 -21.44 -0.04
CA LYS A 227 -11.70 -22.75 -0.65
C LYS A 227 -10.52 -23.70 -0.49
N VAL A 228 -9.29 -23.19 -0.60
CA VAL A 228 -8.07 -24.00 -0.37
C VAL A 228 -7.93 -24.38 1.10
N PHE A 229 -8.18 -23.42 1.99
CA PHE A 229 -8.13 -23.67 3.43
C PHE A 229 -9.12 -24.74 3.87
N SER A 230 -10.31 -24.80 3.29
CA SER A 230 -11.29 -25.86 3.58
C SER A 230 -10.76 -27.26 3.28
N LEU A 231 -9.95 -27.41 2.23
CA LEU A 231 -9.34 -28.68 1.87
C LEU A 231 -8.19 -29.08 2.83
N ILE A 232 -7.49 -28.07 3.38
CA ILE A 232 -6.41 -28.28 4.37
C ILE A 232 -7.03 -28.64 5.73
N ASN A 233 -8.02 -27.88 6.18
CA ASN A 233 -8.64 -28.03 7.50
C ASN A 233 -9.36 -29.38 7.68
N GLY A 234 -9.86 -29.96 6.60
CA GLY A 234 -10.42 -31.32 6.62
C GLY A 234 -9.41 -32.40 7.03
N GLN A 235 -8.10 -32.11 6.87
CA GLN A 235 -6.99 -33.00 7.22
C GLN A 235 -6.27 -32.58 8.52
N GLN A 236 -6.24 -31.26 8.82
CA GLN A 236 -5.57 -30.67 10.00
C GLN A 236 -6.58 -29.87 10.82
N ARG A 237 -7.35 -30.56 11.67
CA ARG A 237 -8.50 -29.99 12.41
C ARG A 237 -8.20 -28.84 13.38
N ASN A 238 -6.94 -28.61 13.75
CA ASN A 238 -6.55 -27.58 14.73
C ASN A 238 -5.97 -26.31 14.10
N LEU A 239 -5.94 -26.18 12.77
CA LEU A 239 -5.42 -25.00 12.09
C LEU A 239 -6.51 -23.96 11.92
N GLN A 240 -6.23 -22.69 12.23
CA GLN A 240 -7.12 -21.56 11.95
C GLN A 240 -6.63 -20.72 10.76
N LEU A 241 -7.56 -20.01 10.10
CA LEU A 241 -7.28 -18.96 9.11
C LEU A 241 -7.81 -17.64 9.63
N VAL A 242 -6.91 -16.69 9.89
CA VAL A 242 -7.22 -15.37 10.43
C VAL A 242 -7.15 -14.35 9.31
N LEU A 243 -8.29 -13.71 9.01
CA LEU A 243 -8.45 -12.74 7.93
C LEU A 243 -8.69 -11.35 8.52
N VAL A 244 -7.59 -10.59 8.73
CA VAL A 244 -7.63 -9.26 9.33
C VAL A 244 -7.96 -8.22 8.26
N GLY A 245 -8.96 -7.38 8.54
CA GLY A 245 -9.30 -6.24 7.70
C GLY A 245 -10.60 -5.58 8.12
N LYS A 246 -10.75 -4.30 7.79
CA LYS A 246 -11.98 -3.56 8.13
C LYS A 246 -13.19 -4.25 7.52
N GLU A 247 -14.20 -4.52 8.33
CA GLU A 247 -15.46 -5.07 7.85
C GLU A 247 -16.14 -4.09 6.88
N ASP A 248 -16.23 -4.51 5.63
CA ASP A 248 -16.91 -3.78 4.55
C ASP A 248 -17.82 -4.72 3.76
N TYR A 249 -18.40 -4.20 2.70
CA TYR A 249 -19.27 -4.98 1.78
C TYR A 249 -18.60 -6.27 1.30
N PHE A 250 -17.29 -6.26 1.02
CA PHE A 250 -16.57 -7.41 0.47
C PHE A 250 -16.30 -8.46 1.52
N TYR A 251 -15.87 -8.06 2.73
CA TYR A 251 -15.72 -8.97 3.86
C TYR A 251 -17.03 -9.64 4.25
N ARG A 252 -18.14 -8.88 4.28
CA ARG A 252 -19.46 -9.44 4.60
C ARG A 252 -19.88 -10.55 3.64
N ARG A 253 -19.51 -10.46 2.36
CA ARG A 253 -19.81 -11.49 1.36
C ARG A 253 -18.99 -12.76 1.50
N LEU A 254 -17.88 -12.73 2.22
CA LEU A 254 -17.06 -13.92 2.49
C LEU A 254 -17.64 -14.75 3.66
N LYS A 255 -18.29 -14.11 4.63
CA LYS A 255 -18.80 -14.76 5.86
C LYS A 255 -19.82 -15.88 5.64
N PRO A 256 -20.85 -15.74 4.77
CA PRO A 256 -21.83 -16.80 4.57
C PRO A 256 -21.24 -18.14 4.10
N PRO A 257 -20.29 -18.17 3.15
CA PRO A 257 -19.62 -19.40 2.75
C PRO A 257 -18.79 -20.07 3.85
N VAL A 258 -18.42 -19.33 4.91
CA VAL A 258 -17.57 -19.84 5.99
C VAL A 258 -18.32 -20.23 7.28
N ALA A 259 -19.64 -20.03 7.32
CA ALA A 259 -20.46 -20.41 8.48
C ALA A 259 -20.34 -21.90 8.86
N ASN A 260 -19.97 -22.76 7.90
CA ASN A 260 -19.85 -24.21 8.09
C ASN A 260 -18.46 -24.65 8.61
N PHE A 261 -17.51 -23.72 8.90
CA PHE A 261 -16.13 -24.06 9.30
C PHE A 261 -15.92 -24.12 10.81
N ASN A 262 -16.98 -24.22 11.63
CA ASN A 262 -16.92 -24.41 13.08
C ASN A 262 -15.86 -23.57 13.81
N GLY A 263 -15.73 -22.29 13.46
CA GLY A 263 -14.76 -21.39 14.08
C GLY A 263 -13.32 -21.50 13.56
N ALA A 264 -13.04 -22.30 12.52
CA ALA A 264 -11.68 -22.41 11.96
C ALA A 264 -11.29 -21.19 11.10
N ILE A 265 -12.23 -20.33 10.70
CA ILE A 265 -11.95 -19.08 9.99
C ILE A 265 -12.40 -17.92 10.87
N ILE A 266 -11.44 -17.07 11.25
CA ILE A 266 -11.63 -15.94 12.15
C ILE A 266 -11.58 -14.64 11.35
N PHE A 267 -12.53 -13.74 11.60
CA PHE A 267 -12.59 -12.39 11.06
C PHE A 267 -12.52 -11.38 12.21
N PRO A 268 -11.33 -10.97 12.65
CA PRO A 268 -11.18 -10.03 13.78
C PRO A 268 -11.72 -8.63 13.48
N GLY A 269 -11.97 -8.32 12.20
CA GLY A 269 -12.26 -6.96 11.79
C GLY A 269 -11.00 -6.10 11.71
N TYR A 270 -11.12 -4.82 12.03
CA TYR A 270 -9.97 -3.92 12.18
C TYR A 270 -9.21 -4.26 13.45
N VAL A 271 -7.92 -4.48 13.32
CA VAL A 271 -6.99 -4.74 14.43
C VAL A 271 -6.02 -3.56 14.52
N PRO A 272 -5.89 -2.89 15.67
CA PRO A 272 -4.90 -1.83 15.88
C PRO A 272 -3.47 -2.33 15.69
N ASP A 273 -2.56 -1.44 15.29
CA ASP A 273 -1.17 -1.80 14.97
C ASP A 273 -0.45 -2.50 16.13
N GLY A 274 -0.73 -2.09 17.39
CA GLY A 274 -0.19 -2.72 18.58
C GLY A 274 -0.55 -4.21 18.73
N ASP A 275 -1.82 -4.56 18.47
CA ASP A 275 -2.31 -5.94 18.53
C ASP A 275 -1.87 -6.71 17.26
N LEU A 276 -1.85 -6.03 16.11
CA LEU A 276 -1.49 -6.63 14.83
C LEU A 276 -0.06 -7.16 14.81
N LYS A 277 0.87 -6.50 15.50
CA LYS A 277 2.25 -6.97 15.71
C LYS A 277 2.28 -8.39 16.31
N ILE A 278 1.45 -8.61 17.32
CA ILE A 278 1.34 -9.91 17.99
C ILE A 278 0.77 -10.94 17.02
N LEU A 279 -0.26 -10.58 16.24
CA LEU A 279 -0.81 -11.49 15.24
C LEU A 279 0.21 -11.88 14.17
N TYR A 280 1.06 -10.95 13.72
CA TYR A 280 2.17 -11.29 12.82
C TYR A 280 3.19 -12.22 13.48
N ALA A 281 3.63 -11.90 14.70
CA ALA A 281 4.70 -12.63 15.39
C ALA A 281 4.31 -14.06 15.77
N ARG A 282 3.01 -14.34 16.02
CA ARG A 282 2.51 -15.63 16.51
C ARG A 282 1.91 -16.50 15.40
N ALA A 283 1.70 -15.99 14.20
CA ALA A 283 1.17 -16.76 13.09
C ALA A 283 2.16 -17.84 12.59
N ARG A 284 1.63 -18.89 12.00
CA ARG A 284 2.45 -19.98 11.40
C ARG A 284 3.01 -19.57 10.03
N ALA A 285 2.20 -18.90 9.21
CA ALA A 285 2.60 -18.32 7.92
C ALA A 285 1.66 -17.19 7.53
N TYR A 286 2.19 -16.24 6.77
CA TYR A 286 1.41 -15.20 6.10
C TYR A 286 1.05 -15.67 4.68
N ILE A 287 -0.24 -15.62 4.32
CA ILE A 287 -0.71 -16.08 3.01
C ILE A 287 -1.13 -14.88 2.17
N PHE A 288 -0.52 -14.73 0.99
CA PHE A 288 -0.75 -13.59 0.10
C PHE A 288 -1.26 -14.04 -1.28
N PRO A 289 -2.56 -14.35 -1.43
CA PRO A 289 -3.12 -15.03 -2.60
C PRO A 289 -3.50 -14.08 -3.73
N SER A 290 -3.04 -12.84 -3.71
CA SER A 290 -3.48 -11.76 -4.61
C SER A 290 -3.22 -12.08 -6.07
N LEU A 291 -4.20 -11.74 -6.93
CA LEU A 291 -4.09 -11.80 -8.38
C LEU A 291 -3.33 -10.60 -8.95
N TYR A 292 -3.34 -9.48 -8.21
CA TYR A 292 -2.67 -8.26 -8.63
C TYR A 292 -2.27 -7.40 -7.42
N GLU A 293 -1.01 -6.94 -7.43
CA GLU A 293 -0.43 -6.00 -6.47
C GLU A 293 0.50 -5.02 -7.18
N GLY A 294 0.57 -3.79 -6.66
CA GLY A 294 1.56 -2.82 -7.12
C GLY A 294 2.89 -2.94 -6.39
N PHE A 295 2.87 -3.35 -5.10
CA PHE A 295 4.06 -3.53 -4.27
C PHE A 295 3.95 -4.75 -3.34
N GLY A 296 3.10 -4.69 -2.32
CA GLY A 296 2.91 -5.81 -1.42
C GLY A 296 3.43 -5.58 0.00
N LEU A 297 3.27 -4.36 0.53
CA LEU A 297 3.71 -3.99 1.90
C LEU A 297 3.35 -5.02 2.99
N PRO A 298 2.12 -5.59 3.05
CA PRO A 298 1.78 -6.52 4.14
C PRO A 298 2.66 -7.77 4.20
N ALA A 299 3.17 -8.24 3.06
CA ALA A 299 4.08 -9.39 3.05
C ALA A 299 5.47 -9.02 3.60
N LEU A 300 5.97 -7.82 3.29
CA LEU A 300 7.22 -7.31 3.89
C LEU A 300 7.05 -7.02 5.37
N GLU A 301 5.88 -6.53 5.81
CA GLU A 301 5.55 -6.40 7.23
C GLU A 301 5.60 -7.77 7.93
N ALA A 302 4.99 -8.80 7.34
CA ALA A 302 5.07 -10.16 7.87
C ALA A 302 6.53 -10.62 8.04
N MET A 303 7.38 -10.41 7.02
CA MET A 303 8.81 -10.73 7.08
C MET A 303 9.53 -9.97 8.21
N ALA A 304 9.16 -8.72 8.47
CA ALA A 304 9.76 -7.91 9.53
C ALA A 304 9.48 -8.47 10.94
N TYR A 305 8.36 -9.18 11.11
CA TYR A 305 8.02 -9.90 12.34
C TYR A 305 8.50 -11.37 12.35
N GLY A 306 9.35 -11.76 11.39
CA GLY A 306 9.85 -13.14 11.32
C GLY A 306 8.79 -14.14 10.89
N LEU A 307 7.76 -13.72 10.19
CA LEU A 307 6.71 -14.60 9.70
C LEU A 307 7.03 -15.04 8.26
N PRO A 308 7.14 -16.35 7.98
CA PRO A 308 7.36 -16.84 6.61
C PRO A 308 6.16 -16.54 5.71
N VAL A 309 6.45 -16.21 4.46
CA VAL A 309 5.44 -15.76 3.49
C VAL A 309 5.21 -16.82 2.42
N VAL A 310 3.94 -17.16 2.19
CA VAL A 310 3.48 -17.97 1.06
C VAL A 310 2.69 -17.07 0.13
N SER A 311 3.22 -16.78 -1.05
CA SER A 311 2.76 -15.69 -1.91
C SER A 311 2.36 -16.16 -3.30
N SER A 312 1.41 -15.45 -3.89
CA SER A 312 1.17 -15.49 -5.33
C SER A 312 2.44 -15.13 -6.11
N ASN A 313 2.64 -15.77 -7.26
CA ASN A 313 3.73 -15.49 -8.20
C ASN A 313 3.37 -14.41 -9.25
N LYS A 314 2.32 -13.62 -9.01
CA LYS A 314 1.82 -12.62 -9.97
C LYS A 314 2.35 -11.22 -9.67
N THR A 315 2.43 -10.43 -10.74
CA THR A 315 2.69 -8.97 -10.73
C THR A 315 4.00 -8.57 -10.05
N SER A 316 3.97 -7.62 -9.12
CA SER A 316 5.16 -7.15 -8.41
C SER A 316 5.67 -8.11 -7.32
N LEU A 317 4.88 -9.11 -6.90
CA LEU A 317 5.21 -9.93 -5.75
C LEU A 317 6.54 -10.68 -5.88
N PRO A 318 6.88 -11.34 -7.02
CA PRO A 318 8.19 -11.97 -7.18
C PRO A 318 9.36 -10.96 -7.18
N GLU A 319 9.16 -9.76 -7.72
CA GLU A 319 10.15 -8.67 -7.69
C GLU A 319 10.43 -8.23 -6.25
N ILE A 320 9.36 -8.01 -5.48
CA ILE A 320 9.47 -7.42 -4.14
C ILE A 320 9.91 -8.44 -3.09
N LEU A 321 9.40 -9.65 -3.16
CA LEU A 321 9.68 -10.67 -2.13
C LEU A 321 10.91 -11.53 -2.47
N GLY A 322 11.35 -11.55 -3.73
CA GLY A 322 12.55 -12.27 -4.18
C GLY A 322 12.53 -13.75 -3.77
N SER A 323 13.64 -14.25 -3.24
CA SER A 323 13.75 -15.63 -2.75
C SER A 323 13.25 -15.82 -1.31
N ALA A 324 12.63 -14.80 -0.69
CA ALA A 324 12.18 -14.84 0.70
C ALA A 324 10.72 -15.28 0.85
N ALA A 325 10.08 -15.74 -0.22
CA ALA A 325 8.73 -16.27 -0.19
C ALA A 325 8.63 -17.62 -0.90
N VAL A 326 7.68 -18.44 -0.47
CA VAL A 326 7.26 -19.66 -1.17
C VAL A 326 6.14 -19.28 -2.14
N TYR A 327 6.34 -19.52 -3.44
CA TYR A 327 5.42 -19.05 -4.46
C TYR A 327 4.46 -20.12 -4.96
N PHE A 328 3.26 -19.66 -5.37
CA PHE A 328 2.25 -20.46 -6.05
C PHE A 328 1.52 -19.63 -7.13
N ASN A 329 0.95 -20.29 -8.12
CA ASN A 329 0.00 -19.67 -9.01
C ASN A 329 -1.37 -19.52 -8.31
N PRO A 330 -1.90 -18.28 -8.09
CA PRO A 330 -3.13 -18.05 -7.36
C PRO A 330 -4.40 -18.59 -8.05
N GLU A 331 -4.29 -18.97 -9.34
CA GLU A 331 -5.36 -19.60 -10.10
C GLU A 331 -5.34 -21.14 -9.97
N ASN A 332 -4.20 -21.71 -9.50
CA ASN A 332 -4.03 -23.15 -9.25
C ASN A 332 -4.23 -23.47 -7.76
N LYS A 333 -5.42 -23.93 -7.42
CA LYS A 333 -5.76 -24.26 -6.02
C LYS A 333 -4.96 -25.43 -5.45
N ALA A 334 -4.61 -26.41 -6.26
CA ALA A 334 -3.82 -27.55 -5.84
C ALA A 334 -2.39 -27.14 -5.48
N GLU A 335 -1.79 -26.27 -6.29
CA GLU A 335 -0.47 -25.72 -6.01
C GLU A 335 -0.50 -24.83 -4.75
N MET A 336 -1.50 -23.93 -4.62
CA MET A 336 -1.66 -23.10 -3.41
C MET A 336 -1.77 -23.98 -2.17
N LYS A 337 -2.57 -25.05 -2.21
CA LYS A 337 -2.69 -26.02 -1.11
C LYS A 337 -1.34 -26.63 -0.77
N ALA A 338 -0.66 -27.20 -1.75
CA ALA A 338 0.64 -27.87 -1.56
C ALA A 338 1.70 -26.92 -0.96
N LYS A 339 1.77 -25.65 -1.40
CA LYS A 339 2.73 -24.68 -0.88
C LYS A 339 2.41 -24.22 0.53
N ILE A 340 1.11 -24.12 0.89
CA ILE A 340 0.68 -23.83 2.26
C ILE A 340 1.01 -25.03 3.17
N GLU A 341 0.70 -26.25 2.77
CA GLU A 341 1.01 -27.47 3.54
C GLU A 341 2.52 -27.64 3.73
N LEU A 342 3.32 -27.37 2.70
CA LEU A 342 4.77 -27.43 2.77
C LEU A 342 5.33 -26.51 3.87
N ILE A 343 4.91 -25.21 3.90
CA ILE A 343 5.41 -24.25 4.90
C ILE A 343 4.91 -24.57 6.32
N ILE A 344 3.77 -25.24 6.46
CA ILE A 344 3.22 -25.65 7.75
C ILE A 344 4.03 -26.82 8.32
N SER A 345 4.42 -27.81 7.50
CA SER A 345 5.03 -29.06 7.92
C SER A 345 6.55 -29.04 8.00
N ASP A 346 7.22 -28.23 7.18
CA ASP A 346 8.68 -28.17 7.08
C ASP A 346 9.27 -27.03 7.93
N GLU A 347 9.77 -27.36 9.10
CA GLU A 347 10.36 -26.42 10.05
C GLU A 347 11.68 -25.84 9.56
N ASN A 348 12.47 -26.61 8.79
CA ASN A 348 13.74 -26.12 8.24
C ASN A 348 13.47 -25.07 7.15
N LEU A 349 12.52 -25.33 6.26
CA LEU A 349 12.10 -24.37 5.27
C LEU A 349 11.55 -23.08 5.93
N ARG A 350 10.77 -23.21 7.01
CA ARG A 350 10.27 -22.03 7.74
C ARG A 350 11.42 -21.17 8.26
N ARG A 351 12.40 -21.76 8.93
CA ARG A 351 13.58 -21.04 9.43
C ARG A 351 14.35 -20.38 8.31
N GLU A 352 14.51 -21.07 7.19
CA GLU A 352 15.16 -20.51 6.01
C GLU A 352 14.41 -19.29 5.48
N MET A 353 13.08 -19.37 5.31
CA MET A 353 12.25 -18.26 4.82
C MET A 353 12.26 -17.06 5.78
N ILE A 354 12.27 -17.28 7.09
CA ILE A 354 12.42 -16.22 8.09
C ILE A 354 13.74 -15.47 7.89
N ASN A 355 14.85 -16.22 7.81
CA ASN A 355 16.17 -15.61 7.63
C ASN A 355 16.28 -14.83 6.31
N ARG A 356 15.76 -15.39 5.21
CA ARG A 356 15.69 -14.71 3.93
C ARG A 356 14.79 -13.46 4.01
N GLY A 357 13.69 -13.53 4.75
CA GLY A 357 12.79 -12.40 5.00
C GLY A 357 13.50 -11.23 5.66
N TYR A 358 14.26 -11.46 6.72
CA TYR A 358 15.06 -10.42 7.38
C TYR A 358 16.12 -9.79 6.47
N LEU A 359 16.68 -10.54 5.54
CA LEU A 359 17.61 -9.99 4.54
C LEU A 359 16.85 -9.19 3.46
N GLN A 360 15.70 -9.65 3.03
CA GLN A 360 14.91 -9.02 1.98
C GLN A 360 14.40 -7.63 2.39
N ILE A 361 13.87 -7.48 3.61
CA ILE A 361 13.32 -6.20 4.09
C ILE A 361 14.37 -5.09 4.16
N LYS A 362 15.67 -5.43 4.35
CA LYS A 362 16.76 -4.45 4.36
C LYS A 362 16.92 -3.70 3.04
N LYS A 363 16.36 -4.20 1.95
CA LYS A 363 16.37 -3.55 0.62
C LYS A 363 15.36 -2.40 0.51
N TYR A 364 14.42 -2.28 1.45
CA TYR A 364 13.26 -1.40 1.37
C TYR A 364 13.23 -0.42 2.55
N SER A 365 13.47 0.84 2.27
CA SER A 365 13.56 1.89 3.29
C SER A 365 12.77 3.12 2.88
N TRP A 366 11.94 3.64 3.77
CA TRP A 366 11.22 4.90 3.56
C TRP A 366 12.15 6.09 3.40
N SER A 367 13.27 6.10 4.12
CA SER A 367 14.29 7.14 3.96
C SER A 367 14.91 7.11 2.58
N GLU A 368 15.18 5.93 2.01
CA GLU A 368 15.70 5.78 0.65
C GLU A 368 14.65 6.19 -0.40
N CYS A 369 13.39 5.78 -0.22
CA CYS A 369 12.27 6.21 -1.07
C CYS A 369 12.16 7.74 -1.10
N ALA A 370 12.24 8.39 0.06
CA ALA A 370 12.20 9.85 0.19
C ALA A 370 13.42 10.50 -0.46
N ARG A 371 14.64 9.96 -0.26
CA ARG A 371 15.87 10.45 -0.87
C ARG A 371 15.79 10.43 -2.40
N GLN A 372 15.35 9.30 -2.98
CA GLN A 372 15.15 9.17 -4.43
C GLN A 372 14.07 10.14 -4.95
N THR A 373 13.00 10.34 -4.19
CA THR A 373 11.95 11.32 -4.52
C THR A 373 12.51 12.74 -4.52
N LEU A 374 13.34 13.10 -3.54
CA LEU A 374 14.04 14.39 -3.49
C LEU A 374 15.01 14.60 -4.66
N GLU A 375 15.68 13.55 -5.11
CA GLU A 375 16.53 13.63 -6.33
C GLU A 375 15.71 13.99 -7.56
N VAL A 376 14.51 13.41 -7.69
CA VAL A 376 13.58 13.76 -8.78
C VAL A 376 13.17 15.23 -8.70
N TYR A 377 12.81 15.72 -7.51
CA TYR A 377 12.47 17.14 -7.33
C TYR A 377 13.63 18.03 -7.74
N ASN A 378 14.83 17.76 -7.24
CA ASN A 378 16.02 18.52 -7.53
C ASN A 378 16.36 18.54 -9.04
N LYS A 379 16.22 17.41 -9.72
CA LYS A 379 16.45 17.30 -11.17
C LYS A 379 15.47 18.16 -11.97
N ILE A 380 14.21 18.25 -11.53
CA ILE A 380 13.18 19.07 -12.20
C ILE A 380 13.41 20.55 -11.92
N LEU A 381 13.77 20.90 -10.68
CA LEU A 381 13.95 22.28 -10.24
C LEU A 381 15.27 22.90 -10.75
N LYS A 382 16.33 22.11 -10.95
CA LYS A 382 17.58 22.57 -11.57
C LYS A 382 17.45 22.88 -13.06
N LYS A 383 16.44 22.33 -13.73
CA LYS A 383 16.14 22.58 -15.15
C LYS A 383 15.26 23.83 -15.35
N LEU A 384 15.04 24.61 -14.31
CA LEU A 384 14.31 25.88 -14.27
C LEU A 384 15.29 27.05 -14.19
#